data_f38cbd6b6e686db3e3bb721992c887df
#
_entry.id   f38cbd6b6e686db3e3bb721992c887df
#
_cell.length_a   1.000
_cell.length_b   1.000
_cell.length_c   1.000
_cell.angle_alpha   90.00
_cell.angle_beta   90.00
_cell.angle_gamma   90.00
#
_symmetry.space_group_name_H-M   'P 1'
#
loop_
_entity.id
_entity.type
_entity.pdbx_description
1 polymer ?
#
loop_
_entity_poly.entity_id
_entity_poly.type
_entity_poly.pdbx_seq_one_letter_code
_entity_poly.pdbx_strand_id
1 'polypeptide(L)'
;MPIIETKNLTYTYPSATKPSIKNVTIKIEKGEFVLVTGPSGCGKTTLCRCFNGLIPHFYQGKLEGEITVAGLRVPDHPTYELAKHVGMVFQNPENQLFALSVEKDVAFGLENLGIPREEIRKRVDWALKLTGIYHLKERAPHELSGGQQQRVAIASV
;
A
#
# COMPACT_ATOMS: atom_id res chain seq x y z
N MET A 1 17.47 8.05 10.17
CA MET A 1 17.60 6.94 9.21
C MET A 1 16.33 6.94 8.38
N PRO A 2 16.42 7.07 7.05
CA PRO A 2 15.23 7.19 6.21
C PRO A 2 14.34 5.94 6.36
N ILE A 3 13.03 6.15 6.30
CA ILE A 3 12.06 5.05 6.32
C ILE A 3 11.97 4.36 4.96
N ILE A 4 12.19 5.12 3.87
CA ILE A 4 12.32 4.60 2.50
C ILE A 4 13.59 5.22 1.89
N GLU A 5 14.43 4.40 1.29
CA GLU A 5 15.59 4.84 0.53
C GLU A 5 15.70 4.05 -0.78
N THR A 6 15.94 4.76 -1.88
CA THR A 6 16.30 4.15 -3.17
C THR A 6 17.61 4.73 -3.68
N LYS A 7 18.41 3.90 -4.38
CA LYS A 7 19.64 4.33 -5.05
C LYS A 7 19.65 3.79 -6.46
N ASN A 8 19.64 4.69 -7.45
CA ASN A 8 19.66 4.36 -8.88
C ASN A 8 18.58 3.34 -9.28
N LEU A 9 17.42 3.37 -8.59
CA LEU A 9 16.35 2.41 -8.80
C LEU A 9 15.83 2.52 -10.24
N THR A 10 15.87 1.41 -10.96
CA THR A 10 15.38 1.29 -12.33
C THR A 10 14.54 0.03 -12.44
N TYR A 11 13.37 0.12 -13.06
CA TYR A 11 12.51 -1.03 -13.24
C TYR A 11 11.90 -1.06 -14.63
N THR A 12 11.96 -2.25 -15.27
CA THR A 12 11.40 -2.54 -16.59
C THR A 12 10.45 -3.73 -16.50
N TYR A 13 9.20 -3.56 -16.92
CA TYR A 13 8.23 -4.67 -17.01
C TYR A 13 8.66 -5.70 -18.07
N PRO A 14 8.27 -6.99 -17.96
CA PRO A 14 8.74 -8.06 -18.85
C PRO A 14 8.46 -7.81 -20.34
N SER A 15 7.31 -7.19 -20.65
CA SER A 15 6.87 -6.88 -22.02
C SER A 15 7.32 -5.50 -22.52
N ALA A 16 8.01 -4.73 -21.69
CA ALA A 16 8.39 -3.35 -22.04
C ALA A 16 9.82 -3.30 -22.59
N THR A 17 10.01 -2.47 -23.61
CA THR A 17 11.34 -2.18 -24.20
C THR A 17 12.06 -1.04 -23.50
N LYS A 18 11.34 -0.26 -22.67
CA LYS A 18 11.89 0.88 -21.94
C LYS A 18 11.54 0.76 -20.44
N PRO A 19 12.42 1.25 -19.57
CA PRO A 19 12.14 1.26 -18.14
C PRO A 19 10.95 2.18 -17.81
N SER A 20 10.09 1.72 -16.86
CA SER A 20 8.97 2.50 -16.33
C SER A 20 9.42 3.52 -15.30
N ILE A 21 10.49 3.22 -14.56
CA ILE A 21 11.25 4.16 -13.73
C ILE A 21 12.73 3.97 -14.00
N LYS A 22 13.51 5.06 -13.95
CA LYS A 22 14.92 5.04 -14.31
C LYS A 22 15.75 5.92 -13.37
N ASN A 23 16.79 5.33 -12.77
CA ASN A 23 17.77 6.00 -11.92
C ASN A 23 17.13 6.86 -10.80
N VAL A 24 16.07 6.34 -10.16
CA VAL A 24 15.37 7.03 -9.07
C VAL A 24 16.18 6.88 -7.78
N THR A 25 16.68 8.00 -7.26
CA THR A 25 17.39 8.07 -5.99
C THR A 25 16.66 9.04 -5.09
N ILE A 26 16.00 8.54 -4.05
CA ILE A 26 15.24 9.33 -3.08
C ILE A 26 15.46 8.80 -1.66
N LYS A 27 15.25 9.69 -0.70
CA LYS A 27 15.19 9.36 0.72
C LYS A 27 13.94 10.00 1.30
N ILE A 28 13.18 9.23 2.07
CA ILE A 28 12.00 9.70 2.78
C ILE A 28 12.23 9.40 4.26
N GLU A 29 12.19 10.44 5.08
CA GLU A 29 12.35 10.30 6.52
C GLU A 29 11.01 9.94 7.20
N LYS A 30 11.10 9.40 8.41
CA LYS A 30 9.91 9.05 9.18
C LYS A 30 9.09 10.30 9.50
N GLY A 31 7.79 10.25 9.23
CA GLY A 31 6.85 11.35 9.50
C GLY A 31 6.74 12.37 8.36
N GLU A 32 7.46 12.21 7.26
CA GLU A 32 7.30 13.07 6.09
C GLU A 32 6.00 12.81 5.34
N PHE A 33 5.42 13.88 4.81
CA PHE A 33 4.35 13.84 3.82
C PHE A 33 4.94 14.17 2.45
N VAL A 34 4.98 13.19 1.54
CA VAL A 34 5.62 13.31 0.23
C VAL A 34 4.57 13.27 -0.88
N LEU A 35 4.52 14.31 -1.71
CA LEU A 35 3.69 14.35 -2.90
C LEU A 35 4.47 13.88 -4.13
N VAL A 36 4.01 12.79 -4.78
CA VAL A 36 4.53 12.33 -6.07
C VAL A 36 3.55 12.71 -7.17
N THR A 37 3.93 13.64 -8.03
CA THR A 37 3.09 14.16 -9.12
C THR A 37 3.74 13.95 -10.49
N GLY A 38 2.94 14.00 -11.52
CA GLY A 38 3.37 13.86 -12.92
C GLY A 38 2.25 13.29 -13.80
N PRO A 39 2.42 13.30 -15.13
CA PRO A 39 1.43 12.86 -16.10
C PRO A 39 1.08 11.37 -15.92
N SER A 40 -0.03 10.94 -16.51
CA SER A 40 -0.40 9.52 -16.54
C SER A 40 0.68 8.70 -17.24
N GLY A 41 0.98 7.52 -16.72
CA GLY A 41 2.00 6.61 -17.29
C GLY A 41 3.45 6.96 -16.95
N CYS A 42 3.76 8.01 -16.18
CA CYS A 42 5.14 8.39 -15.85
C CYS A 42 5.81 7.53 -14.75
N GLY A 43 5.18 6.45 -14.28
CA GLY A 43 5.81 5.51 -13.35
C GLY A 43 5.46 5.68 -11.86
N LYS A 44 4.56 6.59 -11.47
CA LYS A 44 4.17 6.80 -10.05
C LYS A 44 3.72 5.51 -9.36
N THR A 45 2.78 4.81 -9.95
CA THR A 45 2.27 3.53 -9.43
C THR A 45 3.36 2.46 -9.38
N THR A 46 4.25 2.44 -10.38
CA THR A 46 5.40 1.53 -10.41
C THR A 46 6.34 1.78 -9.24
N LEU A 47 6.63 3.05 -8.95
CA LEU A 47 7.45 3.43 -7.79
C LEU A 47 6.81 2.99 -6.47
N CYS A 48 5.50 3.24 -6.28
CA CYS A 48 4.78 2.77 -5.08
C CYS A 48 4.78 1.24 -4.94
N ARG A 49 4.66 0.50 -6.06
CA ARG A 49 4.75 -0.96 -6.07
C ARG A 49 6.13 -1.49 -5.69
N CYS A 50 7.18 -0.72 -5.93
CA CYS A 50 8.51 -1.06 -5.43
C CYS A 50 8.59 -0.93 -3.90
N PHE A 51 7.91 0.05 -3.29
CA PHE A 51 7.98 0.26 -1.85
C PHE A 51 7.29 -0.85 -1.04
N ASN A 52 6.18 -1.39 -1.54
CA ASN A 52 5.43 -2.45 -0.84
C ASN A 52 5.84 -3.88 -1.23
N GLY A 53 6.86 -4.02 -2.08
CA GLY A 53 7.36 -5.33 -2.51
C GLY A 53 6.51 -6.04 -3.56
N LEU A 54 5.44 -5.45 -4.10
CA LEU A 54 4.75 -6.01 -5.26
C LEU A 54 5.68 -6.10 -6.47
N ILE A 55 6.66 -5.20 -6.54
CA ILE A 55 7.83 -5.32 -7.39
C ILE A 55 9.04 -5.59 -6.46
N PRO A 56 9.79 -6.67 -6.65
CA PRO A 56 9.76 -7.62 -7.78
C PRO A 56 8.92 -8.89 -7.56
N HIS A 57 8.27 -9.07 -6.40
CA HIS A 57 7.74 -10.39 -6.02
C HIS A 57 6.48 -10.81 -6.78
N PHE A 58 5.57 -9.89 -7.06
CA PHE A 58 4.35 -10.16 -7.81
C PHE A 58 4.47 -9.74 -9.28
N TYR A 59 4.96 -8.54 -9.53
CA TYR A 59 5.26 -8.07 -10.88
C TYR A 59 6.69 -8.44 -11.22
N GLN A 60 6.86 -9.50 -12.02
CA GLN A 60 8.15 -9.91 -12.54
C GLN A 60 8.68 -8.86 -13.53
N GLY A 61 9.99 -8.77 -13.65
CA GLY A 61 10.64 -7.80 -14.52
C GLY A 61 12.09 -7.59 -14.09
N LYS A 62 12.75 -6.63 -14.73
CA LYS A 62 14.14 -6.30 -14.42
C LYS A 62 14.17 -5.15 -13.43
N LEU A 63 14.55 -5.44 -12.18
CA LEU A 63 14.80 -4.46 -11.13
C LEU A 63 16.30 -4.26 -10.96
N GLU A 64 16.78 -3.02 -11.02
CA GLU A 64 18.18 -2.64 -10.87
C GLU A 64 18.28 -1.50 -9.83
N GLY A 65 19.44 -1.39 -9.20
CA GLY A 65 19.65 -0.44 -8.09
C GLY A 65 19.25 -1.02 -6.74
N GLU A 66 19.11 -0.15 -5.75
CA GLU A 66 18.82 -0.54 -4.38
C GLU A 66 17.50 0.09 -3.91
N ILE A 67 16.77 -0.65 -3.10
CA ILE A 67 15.58 -0.17 -2.41
C ILE A 67 15.47 -0.80 -1.02
N THR A 68 15.32 0.05 0.00
CA THR A 68 15.09 -0.33 1.38
C THR A 68 13.86 0.37 1.94
N VAL A 69 13.09 -0.34 2.75
CA VAL A 69 11.90 0.15 3.44
C VAL A 69 11.96 -0.31 4.89
N ALA A 70 11.85 0.59 5.83
CA ALA A 70 12.00 0.32 7.27
C ALA A 70 13.29 -0.47 7.62
N GLY A 71 14.37 -0.24 6.86
CA GLY A 71 15.64 -0.95 7.00
C GLY A 71 15.70 -2.31 6.32
N LEU A 72 14.60 -2.81 5.75
CA LEU A 72 14.53 -4.06 5.03
C LEU A 72 14.84 -3.84 3.55
N ARG A 73 15.74 -4.63 2.99
CA ARG A 73 16.02 -4.60 1.54
C ARG A 73 14.89 -5.33 0.80
N VAL A 74 14.10 -4.58 0.04
CA VAL A 74 12.82 -5.06 -0.54
C VAL A 74 12.95 -6.36 -1.34
N PRO A 75 13.96 -6.58 -2.20
CA PRO A 75 14.06 -7.85 -2.93
C PRO A 75 14.31 -9.09 -2.07
N ASP A 76 14.83 -8.91 -0.85
CA ASP A 76 15.24 -10.01 0.02
C ASP A 76 14.13 -10.43 1.00
N HIS A 77 13.03 -9.66 1.08
CA HIS A 77 11.92 -9.88 2.00
C HIS A 77 10.61 -10.10 1.27
N PRO A 78 9.84 -11.14 1.61
CA PRO A 78 8.55 -11.39 0.96
C PRO A 78 7.53 -10.31 1.26
N THR A 79 6.54 -10.16 0.38
CA THR A 79 5.53 -9.09 0.45
C THR A 79 4.78 -9.06 1.79
N TYR A 80 4.53 -10.21 2.43
CA TYR A 80 3.84 -10.26 3.73
C TYR A 80 4.66 -9.66 4.89
N GLU A 81 5.99 -9.65 4.80
CA GLU A 81 6.84 -8.95 5.79
C GLU A 81 6.81 -7.44 5.54
N LEU A 82 6.93 -7.03 4.29
CA LEU A 82 6.89 -5.62 3.89
C LEU A 82 5.53 -4.99 4.17
N ALA A 83 4.43 -5.74 4.04
CA ALA A 83 3.08 -5.28 4.35
C ALA A 83 2.88 -4.87 5.82
N LYS A 84 3.76 -5.29 6.74
CA LYS A 84 3.75 -4.79 8.12
C LYS A 84 4.25 -3.35 8.26
N HIS A 85 4.91 -2.83 7.24
CA HIS A 85 5.55 -1.51 7.23
C HIS A 85 4.95 -0.56 6.19
N VAL A 86 4.33 -1.10 5.14
CA VAL A 86 3.78 -0.31 4.01
C VAL A 86 2.35 -0.72 3.72
N GLY A 87 1.41 0.12 4.08
CA GLY A 87 0.04 0.06 3.58
C GLY A 87 -0.05 0.70 2.19
N MET A 88 -0.85 0.13 1.30
CA MET A 88 -1.08 0.68 -0.04
C MET A 88 -2.56 0.76 -0.37
N VAL A 89 -3.02 1.94 -0.75
CA VAL A 89 -4.35 2.16 -1.33
C VAL A 89 -4.20 2.23 -2.84
N PHE A 90 -4.93 1.36 -3.55
CA PHE A 90 -4.90 1.31 -5.01
C PHE A 90 -5.78 2.41 -5.64
N GLN A 91 -5.57 2.66 -6.94
CA GLN A 91 -6.27 3.70 -7.69
C GLN A 91 -7.79 3.48 -7.72
N ASN A 92 -8.24 2.23 -7.80
CA ASN A 92 -9.65 1.85 -7.77
C ASN A 92 -9.94 1.16 -6.44
N PRO A 93 -10.40 1.87 -5.40
CA PRO A 93 -10.63 1.31 -4.07
C PRO A 93 -11.69 0.20 -4.06
N GLU A 94 -12.67 0.26 -4.96
CA GLU A 94 -13.70 -0.79 -5.14
C GLU A 94 -13.11 -2.18 -5.41
N ASN A 95 -11.97 -2.26 -6.10
CA ASN A 95 -11.29 -3.52 -6.38
C ASN A 95 -10.47 -4.04 -5.20
N GLN A 96 -10.33 -3.25 -4.14
CA GLN A 96 -9.59 -3.59 -2.93
C GLN A 96 -10.52 -4.16 -1.85
N LEU A 97 -11.81 -3.80 -1.90
CA LEU A 97 -12.80 -4.17 -0.91
C LEU A 97 -13.54 -5.44 -1.35
N PHE A 98 -13.56 -6.45 -0.49
CA PHE A 98 -14.12 -7.77 -0.82
C PHE A 98 -14.91 -8.44 0.31
N ALA A 99 -14.88 -7.89 1.53
CA ALA A 99 -15.59 -8.46 2.65
C ALA A 99 -17.09 -8.13 2.61
N LEU A 100 -17.85 -8.82 3.46
CA LEU A 100 -19.31 -8.65 3.54
C LEU A 100 -19.73 -7.36 4.26
N SER A 101 -18.81 -6.72 4.98
CA SER A 101 -19.05 -5.44 5.65
C SER A 101 -17.77 -4.62 5.75
N VAL A 102 -17.91 -3.31 5.89
CA VAL A 102 -16.82 -2.36 6.12
C VAL A 102 -15.94 -2.77 7.31
N GLU A 103 -16.55 -3.15 8.42
CA GLU A 103 -15.82 -3.60 9.61
C GLU A 103 -14.90 -4.79 9.30
N LYS A 104 -15.38 -5.75 8.51
CA LYS A 104 -14.60 -6.93 8.13
C LYS A 104 -13.47 -6.62 7.15
N ASP A 105 -13.68 -5.70 6.21
CA ASP A 105 -12.60 -5.26 5.32
C ASP A 105 -11.47 -4.60 6.12
N VAL A 106 -11.81 -3.72 7.06
CA VAL A 106 -10.82 -3.04 7.91
C VAL A 106 -10.13 -4.00 8.89
N ALA A 107 -10.84 -5.02 9.38
CA ALA A 107 -10.28 -6.04 10.27
C ALA A 107 -9.33 -7.02 9.57
N PHE A 108 -9.52 -7.25 8.28
CA PHE A 108 -8.88 -8.33 7.53
C PHE A 108 -7.34 -8.34 7.64
N GLY A 109 -6.69 -7.18 7.49
CA GLY A 109 -5.24 -7.08 7.62
C GLY A 109 -4.75 -7.43 9.02
N LEU A 110 -5.46 -7.00 10.05
CA LEU A 110 -5.14 -7.27 11.45
C LEU A 110 -5.35 -8.76 11.82
N GLU A 111 -6.38 -9.39 11.26
CA GLU A 111 -6.64 -10.82 11.42
C GLU A 111 -5.49 -11.65 10.81
N ASN A 112 -5.04 -11.30 9.61
CA ASN A 112 -3.91 -11.96 8.96
C ASN A 112 -2.58 -11.80 9.73
N LEU A 113 -2.44 -10.72 10.48
CA LEU A 113 -1.29 -10.50 11.37
C LEU A 113 -1.41 -11.23 12.72
N GLY A 114 -2.52 -11.97 12.96
CA GLY A 114 -2.75 -12.70 14.20
C GLY A 114 -2.98 -11.80 15.42
N ILE A 115 -3.46 -10.57 15.23
CA ILE A 115 -3.74 -9.63 16.32
C ILE A 115 -4.92 -10.16 17.16
N PRO A 116 -4.87 -10.07 18.50
CA PRO A 116 -5.99 -10.49 19.35
C PRO A 116 -7.29 -9.74 19.05
N ARG A 117 -8.44 -10.46 19.08
CA ARG A 117 -9.76 -9.94 18.69
C ARG A 117 -10.16 -8.63 19.37
N GLU A 118 -9.83 -8.50 20.66
CA GLU A 118 -10.10 -7.28 21.44
C GLU A 118 -9.35 -6.07 20.90
N GLU A 119 -8.10 -6.27 20.52
CA GLU A 119 -7.24 -5.24 19.95
C GLU A 119 -7.69 -4.89 18.52
N ILE A 120 -8.08 -5.88 17.70
CA ILE A 120 -8.66 -5.67 16.37
C ILE A 120 -9.87 -4.73 16.49
N ARG A 121 -10.82 -5.01 17.37
CA ARG A 121 -12.00 -4.15 17.57
C ARG A 121 -11.64 -2.71 17.87
N LYS A 122 -10.70 -2.49 18.78
CA LYS A 122 -10.24 -1.13 19.14
C LYS A 122 -9.64 -0.40 17.96
N ARG A 123 -8.77 -1.06 17.19
CA ARG A 123 -8.11 -0.48 16.01
C ARG A 123 -9.09 -0.21 14.88
N VAL A 124 -10.01 -1.12 14.60
CA VAL A 124 -11.07 -0.96 13.59
C VAL A 124 -11.96 0.24 13.96
N ASP A 125 -12.46 0.30 15.20
CA ASP A 125 -13.29 1.41 15.68
C ASP A 125 -12.53 2.75 15.58
N TRP A 126 -11.27 2.76 15.94
CA TRP A 126 -10.40 3.95 15.82
C TRP A 126 -10.24 4.39 14.36
N ALA A 127 -9.87 3.46 13.46
CA ALA A 127 -9.66 3.75 12.04
C ALA A 127 -10.93 4.27 11.35
N LEU A 128 -12.08 3.64 11.64
CA LEU A 128 -13.38 4.05 11.10
C LEU A 128 -13.82 5.43 11.61
N LYS A 129 -13.52 5.76 12.87
CA LYS A 129 -13.78 7.11 13.43
C LYS A 129 -12.86 8.15 12.81
N LEU A 130 -11.56 7.84 12.67
CA LEU A 130 -10.55 8.72 12.06
C LEU A 130 -10.92 9.08 10.62
N THR A 131 -11.39 8.10 9.84
CA THR A 131 -11.81 8.29 8.45
C THR A 131 -13.25 8.82 8.30
N GLY A 132 -13.98 8.99 9.40
CA GLY A 132 -15.34 9.56 9.42
C GLY A 132 -16.42 8.65 8.85
N ILE A 133 -16.22 7.32 8.85
CA ILE A 133 -17.14 6.33 8.29
C ILE A 133 -17.62 5.29 9.30
N TYR A 134 -17.46 5.52 10.59
CA TYR A 134 -17.88 4.59 11.65
C TYR A 134 -19.36 4.19 11.57
N HIS A 135 -20.22 5.12 11.16
CA HIS A 135 -21.67 4.89 10.99
C HIS A 135 -22.00 3.91 9.84
N LEU A 136 -21.03 3.56 9.00
CA LEU A 136 -21.18 2.65 7.87
C LEU A 136 -20.60 1.26 8.14
N LYS A 137 -20.11 0.99 9.35
CA LYS A 137 -19.33 -0.21 9.69
C LYS A 137 -20.00 -1.54 9.33
N GLU A 138 -21.32 -1.60 9.43
CA GLU A 138 -22.12 -2.80 9.16
C GLU A 138 -22.56 -2.91 7.69
N ARG A 139 -22.40 -1.84 6.88
CA ARG A 139 -22.79 -1.84 5.48
C ARG A 139 -21.82 -2.67 4.63
N ALA A 140 -22.37 -3.23 3.54
CA ALA A 140 -21.55 -3.88 2.52
C ALA A 140 -20.80 -2.83 1.68
N PRO A 141 -19.55 -3.08 1.27
CA PRO A 141 -18.77 -2.13 0.47
C PRO A 141 -19.44 -1.67 -0.83
N HIS A 142 -20.20 -2.54 -1.49
CA HIS A 142 -20.91 -2.20 -2.73
C HIS A 142 -22.10 -1.23 -2.54
N GLU A 143 -22.55 -1.01 -1.31
CA GLU A 143 -23.61 -0.04 -0.97
C GLU A 143 -23.06 1.37 -0.76
N LEU A 144 -21.74 1.54 -0.84
CA LEU A 144 -21.05 2.78 -0.55
C LEU A 144 -20.78 3.59 -1.81
N SER A 145 -20.78 4.93 -1.68
CA SER A 145 -20.27 5.80 -2.74
C SER A 145 -18.75 5.61 -2.91
N GLY A 146 -18.21 5.93 -4.10
CA GLY A 146 -16.77 5.79 -4.38
C GLY A 146 -15.88 6.51 -3.37
N GLY A 147 -16.27 7.70 -2.89
CA GLY A 147 -15.54 8.40 -1.84
C GLY A 147 -15.59 7.71 -0.47
N GLN A 148 -16.70 7.04 -0.15
CA GLN A 148 -16.81 6.23 1.07
C GLN A 148 -15.96 4.96 0.95
N GLN A 149 -15.97 4.28 -0.20
CA GLN A 149 -15.11 3.13 -0.48
C GLN A 149 -13.62 3.48 -0.36
N GLN A 150 -13.22 4.66 -0.86
CA GLN A 150 -11.86 5.14 -0.69
C GLN A 150 -11.47 5.34 0.77
N ARG A 151 -12.38 5.87 1.60
CA ARG A 151 -12.16 6.00 3.05
C ARG A 151 -12.05 4.64 3.75
N VAL A 152 -12.84 3.64 3.33
CA VAL A 152 -12.71 2.25 3.81
C VAL A 152 -11.35 1.70 3.45
N ALA A 153 -10.90 1.84 2.18
CA ALA A 153 -9.59 1.38 1.74
C ALA A 153 -8.44 2.05 2.52
N ILE A 154 -8.57 3.33 2.87
CA ILE A 154 -7.60 4.04 3.73
C ILE A 154 -7.64 3.49 5.16
N ALA A 155 -8.81 3.17 5.71
CA ALA A 155 -8.95 2.62 7.04
C ALA A 155 -8.42 1.19 7.17
N SER A 156 -8.32 0.44 6.06
CA SER A 156 -7.90 -0.96 6.04
C SER A 156 -6.37 -1.18 5.92
N VAL A 157 -5.57 -0.09 5.75
CA VAL A 157 -4.11 -0.14 5.55
C VAL A 157 -3.30 0.53 6.73
#